data_b28110b2d086a58e2f9605fb3337d146
#
_entry.id   b28110b2d086a58e2f9605fb3337d146
#
_cell.length_a   1.000
_cell.length_b   1.000
_cell.length_c   1.000
_cell.angle_alpha   90.00
_cell.angle_beta   90.00
_cell.angle_gamma   90.00
#
_symmetry.space_group_name_H-M   'P 1'
#
loop_
_entity.id
_entity.type
_entity.pdbx_description
1 polymer ?
#
loop_
_entity_poly.entity_id
_entity_poly.type
_entity_poly.pdbx_seq_one_letter_code
_entity_poly.pdbx_strand_id
1 'polypeptide(L)'
;MLNYIWAFLLLTGMCAAALLGNVSGDAGIVAAILSKSKAAVMDIALPLAGLMIFWLGVMRVMEKAGLLELAARALSPIMRRLFPDVPRDHPAMSAMIMNLAANMLGLGNSATPLGLKAMTHLQELNPHKHTASNSMVTFLAMNTAAFTLVPMTAINYLNAAGVKGAHQIIVPTILATACTVVTAVVTAKLYGKLPVFAIQPEDSVESTAAADQTAPASEKITPKRRFWLIALFVIFGSCAVLEFMPASARESVLKVTGLSQIVENAKQKATPAAKATPSPAAAEAPQIEPAWKRFMNGGSGLAIPIVLVITLGVGMAKGVKVYEEFVEGAKEGFAVATRIMPFLVAMLAALAVFNSSGMLLLLEYLLRPVLGFIGFPVELLPMALMRPLTGSGSLGVLNDILLRPESSELLKYTAAIMYGSTETTFYVLAVYFGSVGIRRIRHALAAGLTADVVGMGMAVIIGRMLFS
;
A
#
# COMPACT_ATOMS: atom_id res chain seq x y z
N MET A 1 13.36 -7.34 3.76
CA MET A 1 12.02 -7.88 3.92
C MET A 1 11.34 -8.08 2.56
N LEU A 2 11.19 -7.05 1.72
CA LEU A 2 10.59 -7.18 0.37
C LEU A 2 11.26 -8.28 -0.48
N ASN A 3 12.58 -8.40 -0.45
CA ASN A 3 13.32 -9.45 -1.18
C ASN A 3 12.86 -10.87 -0.80
N TYR A 4 12.56 -11.11 0.48
CA TYR A 4 12.09 -12.41 0.96
C TYR A 4 10.65 -12.69 0.51
N ILE A 5 9.79 -11.68 0.53
CA ILE A 5 8.39 -11.81 0.09
C ILE A 5 8.36 -12.08 -1.42
N TRP A 6 9.10 -11.30 -2.19
CA TRP A 6 9.18 -11.46 -3.64
C TRP A 6 9.75 -12.83 -4.02
N ALA A 7 10.86 -13.24 -3.37
CA ALA A 7 11.43 -14.56 -3.56
C ALA A 7 10.46 -15.68 -3.13
N PHE A 8 9.74 -15.51 -2.02
CA PHE A 8 8.72 -16.46 -1.56
C PHE A 8 7.61 -16.63 -2.58
N LEU A 9 7.03 -15.55 -3.11
CA LEU A 9 5.98 -15.60 -4.13
C LEU A 9 6.44 -16.33 -5.40
N LEU A 10 7.65 -16.04 -5.88
CA LEU A 10 8.21 -16.68 -7.04
C LEU A 10 8.51 -18.16 -6.81
N LEU A 11 9.24 -18.48 -5.73
CA LEU A 11 9.71 -19.84 -5.49
C LEU A 11 8.55 -20.78 -5.15
N THR A 12 7.63 -20.38 -4.27
CA THR A 12 6.46 -21.20 -3.96
C THR A 12 5.54 -21.37 -5.18
N GLY A 13 5.35 -20.28 -5.95
CA GLY A 13 4.59 -20.35 -7.18
C GLY A 13 5.24 -21.23 -8.25
N MET A 14 6.56 -21.14 -8.43
CA MET A 14 7.28 -22.05 -9.35
C MET A 14 7.21 -23.51 -8.91
N CYS A 15 7.39 -23.78 -7.62
CA CYS A 15 7.24 -25.15 -7.09
C CYS A 15 5.82 -25.68 -7.30
N ALA A 16 4.80 -24.89 -7.00
CA ALA A 16 3.41 -25.30 -7.22
C ALA A 16 3.11 -25.49 -8.70
N ALA A 17 3.59 -24.63 -9.59
CA ALA A 17 3.40 -24.79 -11.03
C ALA A 17 4.07 -26.06 -11.58
N ALA A 18 5.27 -26.41 -11.07
CA ALA A 18 5.95 -27.66 -11.44
C ALA A 18 5.16 -28.89 -10.97
N LEU A 19 4.61 -28.86 -9.74
CA LEU A 19 3.76 -29.94 -9.20
C LEU A 19 2.48 -30.12 -10.01
N LEU A 20 1.87 -29.02 -10.47
CA LEU A 20 0.59 -29.02 -11.17
C LEU A 20 0.74 -29.13 -12.71
N GLY A 21 1.97 -29.12 -13.24
CA GLY A 21 2.25 -29.17 -14.67
C GLY A 21 1.90 -27.88 -15.43
N ASN A 22 1.95 -26.75 -14.76
CA ASN A 22 1.60 -25.44 -15.30
C ASN A 22 2.85 -24.58 -15.62
N VAL A 23 4.02 -25.19 -15.80
CA VAL A 23 5.26 -24.46 -16.08
C VAL A 23 5.29 -23.97 -17.52
N SER A 24 4.95 -24.84 -18.47
CA SER A 24 5.03 -24.61 -19.91
C SER A 24 3.63 -24.59 -20.56
N GLY A 25 3.55 -24.01 -21.76
CA GLY A 25 2.31 -23.85 -22.52
C GLY A 25 1.74 -22.42 -22.47
N ASP A 26 0.66 -22.20 -23.23
CA ASP A 26 0.06 -20.87 -23.41
C ASP A 26 -0.56 -20.29 -22.11
N ALA A 27 -0.92 -21.15 -21.17
CA ALA A 27 -1.42 -20.78 -19.84
C ALA A 27 -0.36 -20.97 -18.73
N GLY A 28 0.87 -21.33 -19.08
CA GLY A 28 1.94 -21.60 -18.14
C GLY A 28 2.51 -20.33 -17.50
N ILE A 29 3.31 -20.51 -16.44
CA ILE A 29 3.91 -19.39 -15.70
C ILE A 29 4.81 -18.52 -16.57
N VAL A 30 5.51 -19.09 -17.57
CA VAL A 30 6.37 -18.34 -18.48
C VAL A 30 5.55 -17.36 -19.33
N ALA A 31 4.47 -17.83 -19.94
CA ALA A 31 3.56 -16.98 -20.72
C ALA A 31 2.91 -15.90 -19.82
N ALA A 32 2.52 -16.26 -18.61
CA ALA A 32 1.97 -15.33 -17.62
C ALA A 32 2.98 -14.23 -17.22
N ILE A 33 4.25 -14.57 -16.97
CA ILE A 33 5.32 -13.59 -16.68
C ILE A 33 5.47 -12.61 -17.83
N LEU A 34 5.63 -13.09 -19.06
CA LEU A 34 5.85 -12.26 -20.24
C LEU A 34 4.66 -11.33 -20.51
N SER A 35 3.44 -11.86 -20.47
CA SER A 35 2.20 -11.10 -20.66
C SER A 35 2.05 -10.01 -19.60
N LYS A 36 2.19 -10.36 -18.31
CA LYS A 36 2.04 -9.39 -17.21
C LYS A 36 3.18 -8.38 -17.16
N SER A 37 4.40 -8.75 -17.56
CA SER A 37 5.51 -7.80 -17.68
C SER A 37 5.25 -6.76 -18.78
N LYS A 38 4.73 -7.17 -19.94
CA LYS A 38 4.30 -6.25 -21.01
C LYS A 38 3.16 -5.37 -20.54
N ALA A 39 2.12 -5.93 -19.95
CA ALA A 39 0.96 -5.20 -19.43
C ALA A 39 1.36 -4.18 -18.35
N ALA A 40 2.32 -4.50 -17.50
CA ALA A 40 2.83 -3.60 -16.47
C ALA A 40 3.33 -2.26 -17.03
N VAL A 41 3.96 -2.29 -18.20
CA VAL A 41 4.48 -1.07 -18.84
C VAL A 41 3.43 -0.43 -19.74
N MET A 42 2.86 -1.19 -20.66
CA MET A 42 2.03 -0.65 -21.75
C MET A 42 0.61 -0.29 -21.29
N ASP A 43 0.02 -1.13 -20.44
CA ASP A 43 -1.39 -0.99 -20.08
C ASP A 43 -1.58 -0.26 -18.73
N ILE A 44 -0.48 -0.15 -17.94
CA ILE A 44 -0.54 0.45 -16.61
C ILE A 44 0.37 1.67 -16.49
N ALA A 45 1.68 1.48 -16.59
CA ALA A 45 2.63 2.53 -16.27
C ALA A 45 2.54 3.74 -17.21
N LEU A 46 2.34 3.52 -18.51
CA LEU A 46 2.20 4.61 -19.49
C LEU A 46 0.91 5.40 -19.33
N PRO A 47 -0.29 4.81 -19.24
CA PRO A 47 -1.52 5.56 -18.94
C PRO A 47 -1.45 6.30 -17.60
N LEU A 48 -0.88 5.65 -16.57
CA LEU A 48 -0.70 6.24 -15.26
C LEU A 48 0.25 7.45 -15.29
N ALA A 49 1.29 7.43 -16.13
CA ALA A 49 2.23 8.54 -16.26
C ALA A 49 1.53 9.85 -16.59
N GLY A 50 0.59 9.85 -17.56
CA GLY A 50 -0.18 11.04 -17.93
C GLY A 50 -0.97 11.63 -16.76
N LEU A 51 -1.62 10.77 -15.98
CA LEU A 51 -2.39 11.18 -14.80
C LEU A 51 -1.48 11.72 -13.68
N MET A 52 -0.31 11.09 -13.46
CA MET A 52 0.67 11.55 -12.47
C MET A 52 1.28 12.90 -12.87
N ILE A 53 1.60 13.10 -14.14
CA ILE A 53 2.08 14.36 -14.70
C ILE A 53 1.08 15.48 -14.38
N PHE A 54 -0.20 15.27 -14.67
CA PHE A 54 -1.24 16.25 -14.40
C PHE A 54 -1.34 16.60 -12.91
N TRP A 55 -1.43 15.57 -12.04
CA TRP A 55 -1.64 15.80 -10.61
C TRP A 55 -0.42 16.38 -9.91
N LEU A 56 0.81 15.96 -10.24
CA LEU A 56 1.99 16.55 -9.65
C LEU A 56 2.20 18.00 -10.12
N GLY A 57 1.77 18.33 -11.35
CA GLY A 57 1.67 19.71 -11.78
C GLY A 57 0.73 20.55 -10.93
N VAL A 58 -0.49 20.06 -10.67
CA VAL A 58 -1.47 20.73 -9.78
C VAL A 58 -0.91 20.88 -8.36
N MET A 59 -0.31 19.82 -7.81
CA MET A 59 0.27 19.84 -6.47
C MET A 59 1.40 20.85 -6.31
N ARG A 60 2.23 21.02 -7.32
CA ARG A 60 3.28 22.03 -7.34
C ARG A 60 2.70 23.44 -7.27
N VAL A 61 1.64 23.70 -8.03
CA VAL A 61 0.92 25.00 -7.94
C VAL A 61 0.33 25.19 -6.56
N MET A 62 -0.27 24.16 -5.95
CA MET A 62 -0.84 24.18 -4.61
C MET A 62 0.21 24.56 -3.55
N GLU A 63 1.40 23.95 -3.64
CA GLU A 63 2.54 24.25 -2.78
C GLU A 63 2.96 25.73 -2.92
N LYS A 64 3.18 26.19 -4.15
CA LYS A 64 3.57 27.57 -4.44
C LYS A 64 2.49 28.60 -4.10
N ALA A 65 1.23 28.19 -4.17
CA ALA A 65 0.10 29.00 -3.73
C ALA A 65 0.00 29.14 -2.19
N GLY A 66 0.85 28.42 -1.43
CA GLY A 66 0.86 28.47 0.04
C GLY A 66 -0.36 27.80 0.68
N LEU A 67 -0.97 26.84 0.01
CA LEU A 67 -2.07 26.04 0.58
C LEU A 67 -1.56 25.05 1.62
N LEU A 68 -0.28 24.65 1.53
CA LEU A 68 0.38 23.84 2.53
C LEU A 68 0.45 24.55 3.89
N GLU A 69 0.81 25.83 3.90
CA GLU A 69 0.86 26.66 5.10
C GLU A 69 -0.54 26.90 5.70
N LEU A 70 -1.55 27.01 4.84
CA LEU A 70 -2.94 27.13 5.28
C LEU A 70 -3.40 25.87 6.00
N ALA A 71 -3.14 24.71 5.42
CA ALA A 71 -3.43 23.41 6.02
C ALA A 71 -2.65 23.20 7.33
N ALA A 72 -1.39 23.60 7.37
CA ALA A 72 -0.56 23.53 8.58
C ALA A 72 -1.13 24.40 9.71
N ARG A 73 -1.63 25.61 9.41
CA ARG A 73 -2.29 26.46 10.42
C ARG A 73 -3.55 25.81 11.00
N ALA A 74 -4.36 25.17 10.16
CA ALA A 74 -5.55 24.45 10.59
C ALA A 74 -5.22 23.23 11.48
N LEU A 75 -4.13 22.52 11.22
CA LEU A 75 -3.67 21.39 12.02
C LEU A 75 -3.02 21.77 13.35
N SER A 76 -2.43 22.97 13.45
CA SER A 76 -1.64 23.41 14.60
C SER A 76 -2.35 23.23 15.96
N PRO A 77 -3.63 23.60 16.17
CA PRO A 77 -4.28 23.44 17.47
C PRO A 77 -4.45 21.96 17.88
N ILE A 78 -4.66 21.06 16.91
CA ILE A 78 -4.78 19.62 17.14
C ILE A 78 -3.42 19.06 17.54
N MET A 79 -2.37 19.39 16.79
CA MET A 79 -1.02 18.89 17.02
C MET A 79 -0.47 19.29 18.39
N ARG A 80 -0.71 20.51 18.82
CA ARG A 80 -0.31 20.98 20.16
C ARG A 80 -0.96 20.19 21.30
N ARG A 81 -2.18 19.66 21.10
CA ARG A 81 -2.87 18.80 22.08
C ARG A 81 -2.38 17.35 22.03
N LEU A 82 -2.01 16.87 20.84
CA LEU A 82 -1.54 15.51 20.66
C LEU A 82 -0.12 15.29 21.18
N PHE A 83 0.73 16.32 21.12
CA PHE A 83 2.16 16.27 21.47
C PHE A 83 2.50 17.24 22.62
N PRO A 84 1.99 17.00 23.83
CA PRO A 84 2.25 17.87 24.99
C PRO A 84 3.72 17.90 25.40
N ASP A 85 4.48 16.81 25.11
CA ASP A 85 5.89 16.68 25.43
C ASP A 85 6.80 17.49 24.51
N VAL A 86 6.28 18.05 23.42
CA VAL A 86 7.03 18.85 22.46
C VAL A 86 6.74 20.33 22.72
N PRO A 87 7.75 21.16 23.05
CA PRO A 87 7.56 22.59 23.26
C PRO A 87 6.94 23.27 22.05
N ARG A 88 6.02 24.23 22.30
CA ARG A 88 5.23 24.87 21.22
C ARG A 88 6.08 25.60 20.19
N ASP A 89 7.16 26.18 20.64
CA ASP A 89 8.08 27.00 19.83
C ASP A 89 9.26 26.20 19.30
N HIS A 90 9.32 24.89 19.59
CA HIS A 90 10.39 24.04 19.11
C HIS A 90 10.21 23.71 17.61
N PRO A 91 11.29 23.70 16.80
CA PRO A 91 11.23 23.37 15.36
C PRO A 91 10.57 22.03 15.03
N ALA A 92 10.63 21.05 15.95
CA ALA A 92 9.96 19.76 15.82
C ALA A 92 8.44 19.92 15.59
N MET A 93 7.77 20.81 16.37
CA MET A 93 6.33 21.02 16.23
C MET A 93 5.97 21.54 14.84
N SER A 94 6.69 22.53 14.35
CA SER A 94 6.48 23.09 13.02
C SER A 94 6.72 22.04 11.91
N ALA A 95 7.82 21.31 12.00
CA ALA A 95 8.16 20.29 11.01
C ALA A 95 7.13 19.13 10.97
N MET A 96 6.65 18.66 12.14
CA MET A 96 5.57 17.66 12.23
C MET A 96 4.27 18.16 11.59
N ILE A 97 3.87 19.39 11.88
CA ILE A 97 2.65 20.00 11.33
C ILE A 97 2.74 20.08 9.79
N MET A 98 3.88 20.56 9.27
CA MET A 98 4.12 20.68 7.83
C MET A 98 4.13 19.31 7.14
N ASN A 99 4.73 18.29 7.76
CA ASN A 99 4.72 16.94 7.22
C ASN A 99 3.28 16.37 7.12
N LEU A 100 2.49 16.51 8.19
CA LEU A 100 1.10 16.02 8.18
C LEU A 100 0.22 16.82 7.22
N ALA A 101 0.43 18.13 7.10
CA ALA A 101 -0.26 18.95 6.11
C ALA A 101 0.08 18.53 4.68
N ALA A 102 1.34 18.19 4.40
CA ALA A 102 1.77 17.68 3.11
C ALA A 102 1.12 16.33 2.80
N ASN A 103 1.08 15.40 3.75
CA ASN A 103 0.38 14.11 3.60
C ASN A 103 -1.12 14.33 3.35
N MET A 104 -1.76 15.20 4.11
CA MET A 104 -3.19 15.50 3.98
C MET A 104 -3.55 16.05 2.58
N LEU A 105 -2.68 16.89 2.02
CA LEU A 105 -2.84 17.42 0.67
C LEU A 105 -2.37 16.47 -0.44
N GLY A 106 -1.82 15.31 -0.10
CA GLY A 106 -1.30 14.33 -1.05
C GLY A 106 0.07 14.69 -1.65
N LEU A 107 0.81 15.60 -1.03
CA LEU A 107 2.15 16.06 -1.46
C LEU A 107 3.23 15.04 -1.04
N GLY A 108 3.12 13.77 -1.47
CA GLY A 108 3.98 12.67 -1.02
C GLY A 108 5.49 12.93 -1.17
N ASN A 109 5.91 13.59 -2.24
CA ASN A 109 7.32 13.92 -2.47
C ASN A 109 7.86 14.93 -1.44
N SER A 110 7.05 15.90 -1.02
CA SER A 110 7.41 16.91 -0.01
C SER A 110 7.21 16.38 1.42
N ALA A 111 6.33 15.43 1.63
CA ALA A 111 6.02 14.91 2.96
C ALA A 111 7.21 14.17 3.59
N THR A 112 7.87 13.27 2.86
CA THR A 112 8.99 12.48 3.41
C THR A 112 10.15 13.34 3.92
N PRO A 113 10.70 14.32 3.17
CA PRO A 113 11.75 15.20 3.68
C PRO A 113 11.33 16.00 4.92
N LEU A 114 10.07 16.50 4.95
CA LEU A 114 9.52 17.20 6.12
C LEU A 114 9.43 16.28 7.34
N GLY A 115 9.02 15.03 7.13
CA GLY A 115 8.96 14.01 8.17
C GLY A 115 10.33 13.63 8.73
N LEU A 116 11.35 13.50 7.87
CA LEU A 116 12.74 13.27 8.31
C LEU A 116 13.26 14.45 9.13
N LYS A 117 12.99 15.67 8.70
CA LYS A 117 13.32 16.88 9.47
C LYS A 117 12.62 16.90 10.82
N ALA A 118 11.33 16.53 10.87
CA ALA A 118 10.60 16.41 12.13
C ALA A 118 11.23 15.39 13.07
N MET A 119 11.63 14.21 12.55
CA MET A 119 12.29 13.19 13.34
C MET A 119 13.65 13.62 13.87
N THR A 120 14.44 14.36 13.09
CA THR A 120 15.71 14.94 13.54
C THR A 120 15.48 15.86 14.74
N HIS A 121 14.52 16.76 14.67
CA HIS A 121 14.20 17.66 15.79
C HIS A 121 13.56 16.94 16.98
N LEU A 122 12.77 15.89 16.77
CA LEU A 122 12.29 15.04 17.86
C LEU A 122 13.42 14.27 18.54
N GLN A 123 14.47 13.90 17.79
CA GLN A 123 15.66 13.24 18.34
C GLN A 123 16.52 14.20 19.19
N GLU A 124 16.53 15.48 18.88
CA GLU A 124 17.15 16.50 19.73
C GLU A 124 16.52 16.53 21.13
N LEU A 125 15.18 16.42 21.19
CA LEU A 125 14.40 16.36 22.44
C LEU A 125 14.43 15.00 23.12
N ASN A 126 14.90 13.96 22.46
CA ASN A 126 14.86 12.59 22.96
C ASN A 126 16.02 12.32 23.94
N PRO A 127 15.75 12.02 25.23
CA PRO A 127 16.80 11.68 26.19
C PRO A 127 17.47 10.34 25.90
N HIS A 128 16.77 9.41 25.23
CA HIS A 128 17.25 8.07 24.93
C HIS A 128 17.61 7.94 23.45
N LYS A 129 18.85 8.22 23.08
CA LYS A 129 19.27 8.37 21.66
C LYS A 129 19.03 7.15 20.76
N HIS A 130 18.95 5.95 21.32
CA HIS A 130 18.70 4.72 20.53
C HIS A 130 17.28 4.14 20.70
N THR A 131 16.48 4.70 21.59
CA THR A 131 15.13 4.23 21.90
C THR A 131 14.10 5.29 21.53
N ALA A 132 13.03 4.90 20.83
CA ALA A 132 11.99 5.82 20.37
C ALA A 132 11.23 6.47 21.56
N SER A 133 11.08 7.79 21.55
CA SER A 133 10.23 8.52 22.50
C SER A 133 8.74 8.32 22.16
N ASN A 134 7.84 8.59 23.10
CA ASN A 134 6.39 8.50 22.86
C ASN A 134 5.93 9.44 21.74
N SER A 135 6.49 10.66 21.70
CA SER A 135 6.19 11.62 20.63
C SER A 135 6.66 11.12 19.26
N MET A 136 7.84 10.50 19.17
CA MET A 136 8.32 9.89 17.92
C MET A 136 7.40 8.75 17.46
N VAL A 137 6.98 7.88 18.38
CA VAL A 137 6.08 6.75 18.06
C VAL A 137 4.73 7.26 17.60
N THR A 138 4.13 8.24 18.30
CA THR A 138 2.82 8.82 17.94
C THR A 138 2.89 9.49 16.57
N PHE A 139 3.92 10.29 16.32
CA PHE A 139 4.14 10.97 15.03
C PHE A 139 4.29 9.95 13.90
N LEU A 140 5.04 8.89 14.12
CA LEU A 140 5.24 7.84 13.14
C LEU A 140 3.95 7.06 12.88
N ALA A 141 3.18 6.71 13.92
CA ALA A 141 1.89 6.04 13.78
C ALA A 141 0.88 6.89 12.97
N MET A 142 0.89 8.22 13.14
CA MET A 142 0.09 9.13 12.32
C MET A 142 0.53 9.15 10.85
N ASN A 143 1.83 9.03 10.59
CA ASN A 143 2.35 8.95 9.22
C ASN A 143 2.00 7.61 8.55
N THR A 144 1.98 6.50 9.29
CA THR A 144 1.54 5.20 8.74
C THR A 144 0.04 5.16 8.45
N ALA A 145 -0.76 5.90 9.21
CA ALA A 145 -2.20 6.04 8.99
C ALA A 145 -2.56 6.99 7.82
N ALA A 146 -1.65 7.86 7.42
CA ALA A 146 -1.66 8.77 6.27
C ALA A 146 -3.02 9.41 5.93
N PHE A 147 -3.50 10.32 6.77
CA PHE A 147 -4.72 11.06 6.48
C PHE A 147 -4.61 11.83 5.16
N THR A 148 -5.37 11.41 4.17
CA THR A 148 -5.36 11.98 2.82
C THR A 148 -6.74 12.48 2.44
N LEU A 149 -6.86 13.76 2.02
CA LEU A 149 -8.13 14.34 1.56
C LEU A 149 -8.52 13.87 0.18
N VAL A 150 -7.55 13.67 -0.70
CA VAL A 150 -7.82 13.19 -2.06
C VAL A 150 -6.84 12.06 -2.39
N PRO A 151 -7.32 10.80 -2.49
CA PRO A 151 -6.47 9.64 -2.74
C PRO A 151 -6.12 9.53 -4.24
N MET A 152 -5.33 10.50 -4.75
CA MET A 152 -5.05 10.63 -6.17
C MET A 152 -4.47 9.37 -6.80
N THR A 153 -3.54 8.71 -6.12
CA THR A 153 -2.94 7.47 -6.63
C THR A 153 -4.01 6.41 -6.89
N ALA A 154 -4.90 6.17 -5.93
CA ALA A 154 -5.98 5.18 -6.09
C ALA A 154 -6.95 5.57 -7.21
N ILE A 155 -7.32 6.85 -7.30
CA ILE A 155 -8.19 7.38 -8.37
C ILE A 155 -7.54 7.17 -9.75
N ASN A 156 -6.24 7.45 -9.85
CA ASN A 156 -5.51 7.29 -11.10
C ASN A 156 -5.48 5.84 -11.56
N TYR A 157 -5.28 4.89 -10.64
CA TYR A 157 -5.31 3.47 -10.97
C TYR A 157 -6.70 2.99 -11.37
N LEU A 158 -7.78 3.43 -10.69
CA LEU A 158 -9.15 3.15 -11.11
C LEU A 158 -9.44 3.68 -12.51
N ASN A 159 -9.05 4.92 -12.80
CA ASN A 159 -9.23 5.53 -14.13
C ASN A 159 -8.43 4.78 -15.21
N ALA A 160 -7.17 4.43 -14.93
CA ALA A 160 -6.32 3.68 -15.86
C ALA A 160 -6.89 2.29 -16.15
N ALA A 161 -7.55 1.66 -15.17
CA ALA A 161 -8.25 0.39 -15.33
C ALA A 161 -9.65 0.54 -15.99
N GLY A 162 -10.08 1.74 -16.39
CA GLY A 162 -11.36 2.00 -17.03
C GLY A 162 -12.58 1.91 -16.11
N VAL A 163 -12.39 1.95 -14.78
CA VAL A 163 -13.47 1.91 -13.81
C VAL A 163 -14.21 3.25 -13.80
N LYS A 164 -15.50 3.23 -14.08
CA LYS A 164 -16.34 4.44 -14.12
C LYS A 164 -16.52 5.00 -12.70
N GLY A 165 -16.54 6.33 -12.57
CA GLY A 165 -16.81 6.96 -11.27
C GLY A 165 -15.65 6.82 -10.25
N ALA A 166 -14.40 6.72 -10.68
CA ALA A 166 -13.22 6.59 -9.83
C ALA A 166 -13.13 7.64 -8.70
N HIS A 167 -13.70 8.83 -8.90
CA HIS A 167 -13.76 9.89 -7.89
C HIS A 167 -14.66 9.54 -6.69
N GLN A 168 -15.58 8.59 -6.82
CA GLN A 168 -16.51 8.21 -5.74
C GLN A 168 -15.80 7.66 -4.51
N ILE A 169 -14.55 7.20 -4.63
CA ILE A 169 -13.77 6.73 -3.49
C ILE A 169 -13.26 7.85 -2.56
N ILE A 170 -13.40 9.14 -2.93
CA ILE A 170 -12.79 10.25 -2.16
C ILE A 170 -13.35 10.31 -0.75
N VAL A 171 -14.67 10.48 -0.60
CA VAL A 171 -15.30 10.56 0.73
C VAL A 171 -15.15 9.25 1.51
N PRO A 172 -15.37 8.07 0.92
CA PRO A 172 -15.08 6.79 1.56
C PRO A 172 -13.66 6.68 2.10
N THR A 173 -12.68 7.09 1.33
CA THR A 173 -11.27 7.06 1.75
C THR A 173 -11.00 8.04 2.89
N ILE A 174 -11.55 9.26 2.85
CA ILE A 174 -11.43 10.24 3.96
C ILE A 174 -11.97 9.63 5.26
N LEU A 175 -13.13 8.99 5.22
CA LEU A 175 -13.72 8.34 6.40
C LEU A 175 -12.83 7.19 6.91
N ALA A 176 -12.36 6.33 6.02
CA ALA A 176 -11.48 5.22 6.38
C ALA A 176 -10.15 5.71 6.99
N THR A 177 -9.51 6.70 6.35
CA THR A 177 -8.25 7.30 6.87
C THR A 177 -8.46 8.02 8.19
N ALA A 178 -9.58 8.70 8.40
CA ALA A 178 -9.89 9.33 9.68
C ALA A 178 -9.97 8.28 10.82
N CYS A 179 -10.64 7.15 10.58
CA CYS A 179 -10.68 6.04 11.54
C CYS A 179 -9.29 5.45 11.78
N THR A 180 -8.48 5.29 10.73
CA THR A 180 -7.11 4.78 10.82
C THR A 180 -6.24 5.71 11.68
N VAL A 181 -6.29 7.03 11.45
CA VAL A 181 -5.51 8.02 12.23
C VAL A 181 -5.93 8.06 13.69
N VAL A 182 -7.24 8.04 13.95
CA VAL A 182 -7.74 7.99 15.34
C VAL A 182 -7.22 6.73 16.04
N THR A 183 -7.30 5.58 15.37
CA THR A 183 -6.78 4.31 15.91
C THR A 183 -5.27 4.40 16.14
N ALA A 184 -4.50 4.93 15.20
CA ALA A 184 -3.05 5.08 15.31
C ALA A 184 -2.66 5.93 16.54
N VAL A 185 -3.34 7.06 16.74
CA VAL A 185 -3.09 7.94 17.90
C VAL A 185 -3.49 7.26 19.21
N VAL A 186 -4.65 6.63 19.25
CA VAL A 186 -5.16 5.94 20.46
C VAL A 186 -4.24 4.80 20.83
N THR A 187 -3.89 3.93 19.88
CA THR A 187 -3.02 2.78 20.13
C THR A 187 -1.60 3.21 20.49
N ALA A 188 -1.02 4.21 19.82
CA ALA A 188 0.29 4.75 20.20
C ALA A 188 0.31 5.24 21.65
N LYS A 189 -0.74 5.95 22.10
CA LYS A 189 -0.84 6.44 23.48
C LYS A 189 -1.16 5.35 24.50
N LEU A 190 -2.00 4.36 24.15
CA LEU A 190 -2.36 3.25 25.05
C LEU A 190 -1.17 2.28 25.20
N TYR A 191 -0.56 1.86 24.09
CA TYR A 191 0.56 0.91 24.14
C TYR A 191 1.79 1.52 24.81
N GLY A 192 1.98 2.84 24.68
CA GLY A 192 3.05 3.55 25.40
C GLY A 192 2.96 3.48 26.93
N LYS A 193 1.77 3.17 27.48
CA LYS A 193 1.55 2.99 28.93
C LYS A 193 1.77 1.54 29.40
N LEU A 194 1.87 0.58 28.48
CA LEU A 194 2.04 -0.82 28.83
C LEU A 194 3.47 -1.08 29.32
N PRO A 195 3.64 -1.82 30.43
CA PRO A 195 4.96 -2.10 31.01
C PRO A 195 5.89 -2.85 30.08
N VAL A 196 5.34 -3.66 29.15
CA VAL A 196 6.11 -4.37 28.11
C VAL A 196 6.88 -3.42 27.19
N PHE A 197 6.38 -2.20 26.98
CA PHE A 197 6.99 -1.19 26.12
C PHE A 197 7.64 -0.05 26.91
N ALA A 198 7.79 -0.19 28.23
CA ALA A 198 8.46 0.79 29.06
C ALA A 198 9.94 0.94 28.66
N ILE A 199 10.47 2.13 28.82
CA ILE A 199 11.90 2.41 28.60
C ILE A 199 12.66 1.77 29.77
N GLN A 200 13.60 0.87 29.46
CA GLN A 200 14.39 0.18 30.49
C GLN A 200 15.57 1.06 30.92
N PRO A 201 16.00 0.99 32.20
CA PRO A 201 17.12 1.80 32.72
C PRO A 201 18.45 1.58 31.98
N GLU A 202 18.66 0.42 31.38
CA GLU A 202 19.85 0.10 30.59
C GLU A 202 19.95 0.89 29.26
N ASP A 203 18.86 1.55 28.83
CA ASP A 203 18.84 2.37 27.62
C ASP A 203 19.66 3.68 27.75
N SER A 204 20.18 3.97 28.94
CA SER A 204 20.97 5.18 29.24
C SER A 204 22.50 5.01 29.12
N VAL A 205 23.00 3.79 28.88
CA VAL A 205 24.45 3.48 28.89
C VAL A 205 24.90 2.89 27.56
N GLU A 206 24.90 3.68 26.50
CA GLU A 206 25.76 3.44 25.33
C GLU A 206 25.93 4.73 24.52
N SER A 207 26.65 5.69 25.09
CA SER A 207 27.27 6.78 24.35
C SER A 207 28.71 6.39 24.13
N THR A 208 29.04 5.88 22.97
CA THR A 208 30.31 6.03 22.23
C THR A 208 30.52 4.85 21.28
N ALA A 209 30.06 4.99 20.07
CA ALA A 209 30.77 4.52 18.89
C ALA A 209 30.15 5.21 17.66
N ALA A 210 30.86 6.19 17.14
CA ALA A 210 30.59 6.75 15.82
C ALA A 210 30.52 5.57 14.83
N ALA A 211 29.35 5.35 14.24
CA ALA A 211 29.22 4.38 13.18
C ALA A 211 29.84 4.98 11.92
N ASP A 212 31.06 4.55 11.67
CA ASP A 212 31.73 4.68 10.39
C ASP A 212 30.83 4.04 9.32
N GLN A 213 30.36 4.84 8.37
CA GLN A 213 29.61 4.39 7.23
C GLN A 213 30.55 3.75 6.23
N THR A 214 31.07 2.58 6.56
CA THR A 214 31.70 1.69 5.58
C THR A 214 30.60 0.93 4.85
N ALA A 215 30.65 0.95 3.51
CA ALA A 215 29.81 0.17 2.63
C ALA A 215 29.71 -1.29 3.13
N PRO A 216 28.55 -1.96 2.98
CA PRO A 216 28.36 -3.31 3.49
C PRO A 216 29.38 -4.25 2.84
N ALA A 217 30.39 -4.65 3.61
CA ALA A 217 31.27 -5.72 3.24
C ALA A 217 30.41 -6.96 2.95
N SER A 218 30.69 -7.66 1.86
CA SER A 218 30.05 -8.91 1.46
C SER A 218 29.98 -9.86 2.68
N GLU A 219 28.80 -9.92 3.29
CA GLU A 219 28.55 -10.71 4.49
C GLU A 219 28.71 -12.19 4.13
N LYS A 220 29.69 -12.87 4.70
CA LYS A 220 29.89 -14.30 4.52
C LYS A 220 28.62 -15.04 4.91
N ILE A 221 28.11 -15.89 4.01
CA ILE A 221 26.90 -16.69 4.23
C ILE A 221 27.08 -17.53 5.50
N THR A 222 26.30 -17.27 6.53
CA THR A 222 26.32 -18.04 7.76
C THR A 222 25.88 -19.49 7.52
N PRO A 223 26.34 -20.48 8.30
CA PRO A 223 25.97 -21.89 8.12
C PRO A 223 24.47 -22.12 8.10
N LYS A 224 23.70 -21.35 8.92
CA LYS A 224 22.24 -21.41 8.96
C LYS A 224 21.57 -20.91 7.67
N ARG A 225 22.08 -19.83 7.09
CA ARG A 225 21.63 -19.32 5.77
C ARG A 225 21.96 -20.29 4.64
N ARG A 226 23.15 -20.92 4.72
CA ARG A 226 23.59 -21.94 3.74
C ARG A 226 22.71 -23.17 3.78
N PHE A 227 22.31 -23.64 4.97
CA PHE A 227 21.39 -24.77 5.13
C PHE A 227 20.03 -24.47 4.47
N TRP A 228 19.44 -23.31 4.72
CA TRP A 228 18.17 -22.91 4.10
C TRP A 228 18.24 -22.78 2.58
N LEU A 229 19.36 -22.29 2.05
CA LEU A 229 19.58 -22.23 0.60
C LEU A 229 19.66 -23.64 -0.01
N ILE A 230 20.39 -24.55 0.62
CA ILE A 230 20.48 -25.95 0.17
C ILE A 230 19.09 -26.61 0.23
N ALA A 231 18.37 -26.48 1.31
CA ALA A 231 17.00 -27.00 1.45
C ALA A 231 16.06 -26.47 0.36
N LEU A 232 16.14 -25.16 0.06
CA LEU A 232 15.36 -24.52 -1.01
C LEU A 232 15.72 -25.11 -2.38
N PHE A 233 17.02 -25.29 -2.70
CA PHE A 233 17.45 -25.87 -3.96
C PHE A 233 17.05 -27.35 -4.08
N VAL A 234 17.05 -28.10 -3.00
CA VAL A 234 16.59 -29.50 -2.99
C VAL A 234 15.10 -29.58 -3.23
N ILE A 235 14.29 -28.73 -2.58
CA ILE A 235 12.83 -28.67 -2.79
C ILE A 235 12.52 -28.27 -4.23
N PHE A 236 13.17 -27.21 -4.72
CA PHE A 236 12.97 -26.76 -6.10
C PHE A 236 13.41 -27.81 -7.12
N GLY A 237 14.56 -28.45 -6.90
CA GLY A 237 15.05 -29.53 -7.77
C GLY A 237 14.13 -30.74 -7.80
N SER A 238 13.56 -31.14 -6.66
CA SER A 238 12.57 -32.23 -6.61
C SER A 238 11.27 -31.86 -7.32
N CYS A 239 10.80 -30.62 -7.19
CA CYS A 239 9.64 -30.13 -7.94
C CYS A 239 9.91 -30.06 -9.45
N ALA A 240 11.09 -29.64 -9.87
CA ALA A 240 11.48 -29.59 -11.28
C ALA A 240 11.53 -31.01 -11.91
N VAL A 241 11.96 -32.02 -11.17
CA VAL A 241 11.95 -33.41 -11.63
C VAL A 241 10.52 -33.91 -11.95
N LEU A 242 9.52 -33.44 -11.20
CA LEU A 242 8.11 -33.80 -11.44
C LEU A 242 7.59 -33.30 -12.80
N GLU A 243 8.15 -32.23 -13.36
CA GLU A 243 7.78 -31.71 -14.69
C GLU A 243 8.16 -32.70 -15.81
N PHE A 244 9.26 -33.45 -15.64
CA PHE A 244 9.73 -34.46 -16.60
C PHE A 244 9.10 -35.82 -16.38
N MET A 245 8.25 -35.99 -15.36
CA MET A 245 7.55 -37.26 -15.12
C MET A 245 6.36 -37.44 -16.07
N PRO A 246 6.05 -38.68 -16.46
CA PRO A 246 4.84 -38.99 -17.21
C PRO A 246 3.59 -38.54 -16.45
N ALA A 247 2.56 -38.09 -17.17
CA ALA A 247 1.32 -37.59 -16.59
C ALA A 247 0.68 -38.55 -15.56
N SER A 248 0.77 -39.86 -15.81
CA SER A 248 0.27 -40.91 -14.90
C SER A 248 0.99 -40.92 -13.52
N ALA A 249 2.30 -40.71 -13.52
CA ALA A 249 3.09 -40.69 -12.30
C ALA A 249 2.83 -39.40 -11.51
N ARG A 250 2.66 -38.24 -12.18
CA ARG A 250 2.29 -36.95 -11.58
C ARG A 250 0.91 -37.04 -10.93
N GLU A 251 -0.06 -37.64 -11.59
CA GLU A 251 -1.42 -37.82 -11.07
C GLU A 251 -1.45 -38.69 -9.80
N SER A 252 -0.58 -39.70 -9.74
CA SER A 252 -0.42 -40.53 -8.54
C SER A 252 0.13 -39.72 -7.35
N VAL A 253 1.10 -38.83 -7.55
CA VAL A 253 1.65 -37.94 -6.51
C VAL A 253 0.58 -36.95 -6.04
N LEU A 254 -0.20 -36.37 -6.95
CA LEU A 254 -1.30 -35.45 -6.61
C LEU A 254 -2.42 -36.12 -5.81
N LYS A 255 -2.73 -37.38 -6.11
CA LYS A 255 -3.71 -38.18 -5.35
C LYS A 255 -3.22 -38.50 -3.94
N VAL A 256 -1.95 -38.85 -3.78
CA VAL A 256 -1.35 -39.15 -2.46
C VAL A 256 -1.25 -37.93 -1.58
N THR A 257 -1.00 -36.78 -2.18
CA THR A 257 -0.90 -35.49 -1.43
C THR A 257 -2.25 -34.84 -1.15
N GLY A 258 -3.36 -35.35 -1.66
CA GLY A 258 -4.71 -34.78 -1.50
C GLY A 258 -4.93 -33.47 -2.28
N LEU A 259 -3.94 -33.04 -3.06
CA LEU A 259 -4.00 -31.79 -3.85
C LEU A 259 -4.88 -31.92 -5.10
N SER A 260 -5.20 -33.12 -5.55
CA SER A 260 -6.01 -33.33 -6.77
C SER A 260 -7.39 -32.71 -6.70
N GLN A 261 -8.10 -32.80 -5.57
CA GLN A 261 -9.42 -32.19 -5.39
C GLN A 261 -9.37 -30.66 -5.36
N ILE A 262 -8.32 -30.09 -4.79
CA ILE A 262 -8.13 -28.63 -4.72
C ILE A 262 -7.88 -28.07 -6.12
N VAL A 263 -7.07 -28.78 -6.93
CA VAL A 263 -6.77 -28.41 -8.32
C VAL A 263 -7.99 -28.52 -9.22
N GLU A 264 -8.79 -29.59 -9.07
CA GLU A 264 -10.02 -29.79 -9.85
C GLU A 264 -11.04 -28.67 -9.57
N ASN A 265 -11.25 -28.34 -8.30
CA ASN A 265 -12.09 -27.21 -7.88
C ASN A 265 -11.58 -25.84 -8.35
N ALA A 266 -10.25 -25.68 -8.43
CA ALA A 266 -9.62 -24.46 -8.95
C ALA A 266 -9.79 -24.35 -10.48
N LYS A 267 -9.62 -25.45 -11.22
CA LYS A 267 -9.83 -25.49 -12.67
C LYS A 267 -11.30 -25.23 -13.06
N GLN A 268 -12.27 -25.77 -12.34
CA GLN A 268 -13.69 -25.51 -12.58
C GLN A 268 -14.10 -24.05 -12.38
N LYS A 269 -13.47 -23.34 -11.43
CA LYS A 269 -13.69 -21.90 -11.21
C LYS A 269 -12.91 -21.01 -12.19
N ALA A 270 -11.83 -21.50 -12.76
CA ALA A 270 -11.00 -20.76 -13.72
C ALA A 270 -11.48 -20.88 -15.17
N THR A 271 -12.51 -21.71 -15.45
CA THR A 271 -13.13 -21.75 -16.79
C THR A 271 -13.86 -20.43 -16.98
N PRO A 272 -13.50 -19.59 -17.96
CA PRO A 272 -14.20 -18.33 -18.20
C PRO A 272 -15.65 -18.67 -18.52
N ALA A 273 -16.58 -18.14 -17.76
CA ALA A 273 -17.98 -18.10 -18.16
C ALA A 273 -18.00 -17.53 -19.59
N ALA A 274 -18.47 -18.32 -20.53
CA ALA A 274 -18.60 -17.95 -21.92
C ALA A 274 -19.16 -16.53 -22.02
N LYS A 275 -18.57 -15.73 -22.93
CA LYS A 275 -18.98 -14.39 -23.30
C LYS A 275 -20.50 -14.23 -23.14
N ALA A 276 -20.90 -13.60 -22.03
CA ALA A 276 -22.25 -13.09 -21.93
C ALA A 276 -22.33 -11.98 -22.96
N THR A 277 -23.04 -12.21 -24.03
CA THR A 277 -23.53 -11.18 -24.94
C THR A 277 -24.13 -10.07 -24.07
N PRO A 278 -23.81 -8.78 -24.31
CA PRO A 278 -24.46 -7.73 -23.55
C PRO A 278 -25.96 -7.81 -23.82
N SER A 279 -26.70 -8.30 -22.83
CA SER A 279 -28.13 -8.15 -22.79
C SER A 279 -28.43 -6.65 -22.84
N PRO A 280 -29.37 -6.17 -23.69
CA PRO A 280 -29.72 -4.77 -23.68
C PRO A 280 -30.12 -4.41 -22.25
N ALA A 281 -29.43 -3.42 -21.69
CA ALA A 281 -29.72 -2.91 -20.38
C ALA A 281 -31.21 -2.62 -20.28
N ALA A 282 -31.93 -3.48 -19.56
CA ALA A 282 -33.23 -3.11 -19.07
C ALA A 282 -33.03 -1.82 -18.30
N ALA A 283 -33.72 -0.75 -18.70
CA ALA A 283 -33.70 0.52 -17.99
C ALA A 283 -34.23 0.23 -16.58
N GLU A 284 -33.30 0.09 -15.64
CA GLU A 284 -33.63 0.00 -14.21
C GLU A 284 -34.41 1.25 -13.87
N ALA A 285 -35.61 1.05 -13.31
CA ALA A 285 -36.40 2.15 -12.78
C ALA A 285 -35.52 2.99 -11.82
N PRO A 286 -35.60 4.33 -11.82
CA PRO A 286 -34.75 5.18 -11.02
C PRO A 286 -34.93 4.80 -9.55
N GLN A 287 -33.99 4.01 -9.03
CA GLN A 287 -33.91 3.72 -7.59
C GLN A 287 -33.62 5.04 -6.90
N ILE A 288 -34.53 5.46 -6.01
CA ILE A 288 -34.33 6.67 -5.20
C ILE A 288 -33.20 6.37 -4.24
N GLU A 289 -31.97 6.74 -4.63
CA GLU A 289 -30.81 6.62 -3.75
C GLU A 289 -31.07 7.39 -2.44
N PRO A 290 -30.71 6.81 -1.28
CA PRO A 290 -30.79 7.50 0.00
C PRO A 290 -30.07 8.86 -0.03
N ALA A 291 -30.64 9.86 0.64
CA ALA A 291 -30.09 11.23 0.62
C ALA A 291 -28.62 11.31 1.00
N TRP A 292 -28.17 10.50 1.97
CA TRP A 292 -26.78 10.41 2.39
C TRP A 292 -25.87 9.86 1.28
N LYS A 293 -26.34 8.88 0.48
CA LYS A 293 -25.55 8.29 -0.64
C LYS A 293 -25.39 9.32 -1.76
N ARG A 294 -26.45 10.08 -2.06
CA ARG A 294 -26.40 11.23 -3.01
C ARG A 294 -25.43 12.32 -2.52
N PHE A 295 -25.45 12.65 -1.22
CA PHE A 295 -24.51 13.61 -0.64
C PHE A 295 -23.04 13.13 -0.74
N MET A 296 -22.78 11.87 -0.47
CA MET A 296 -21.45 11.27 -0.58
C MET A 296 -20.96 11.27 -2.04
N ASN A 297 -21.79 10.84 -2.97
CA ASN A 297 -21.45 10.80 -4.39
C ASN A 297 -21.27 12.23 -4.96
N GLY A 298 -22.13 13.16 -4.60
CA GLY A 298 -22.02 14.56 -4.99
C GLY A 298 -20.79 15.24 -4.40
N GLY A 299 -20.49 14.99 -3.13
CA GLY A 299 -19.27 15.50 -2.46
C GLY A 299 -17.99 14.96 -3.10
N SER A 300 -17.98 13.68 -3.42
CA SER A 300 -16.84 13.07 -4.13
C SER A 300 -16.69 13.65 -5.55
N GLY A 301 -17.78 13.86 -6.27
CA GLY A 301 -17.77 14.44 -7.62
C GLY A 301 -17.25 15.87 -7.67
N LEU A 302 -17.57 16.67 -6.66
CA LEU A 302 -17.14 18.07 -6.56
C LEU A 302 -15.73 18.25 -6.00
N ALA A 303 -15.17 17.25 -5.33
CA ALA A 303 -13.88 17.37 -4.63
C ALA A 303 -12.74 17.78 -5.57
N ILE A 304 -12.60 17.12 -6.72
CA ILE A 304 -11.55 17.43 -7.70
C ILE A 304 -11.73 18.83 -8.31
N PRO A 305 -12.90 19.21 -8.84
CA PRO A 305 -13.16 20.57 -9.31
C PRO A 305 -12.89 21.65 -8.24
N ILE A 306 -13.30 21.43 -6.99
CA ILE A 306 -13.06 22.36 -5.89
C ILE A 306 -11.54 22.53 -5.63
N VAL A 307 -10.78 21.42 -5.55
CA VAL A 307 -9.32 21.47 -5.38
C VAL A 307 -8.68 22.26 -6.52
N LEU A 308 -9.07 22.03 -7.77
CA LEU A 308 -8.53 22.75 -8.93
C LEU A 308 -8.85 24.24 -8.86
N VAL A 309 -10.11 24.61 -8.62
CA VAL A 309 -10.54 26.03 -8.55
C VAL A 309 -9.83 26.74 -7.42
N ILE A 310 -9.73 26.15 -6.23
CA ILE A 310 -9.00 26.73 -5.09
C ILE A 310 -7.52 26.89 -5.44
N THR A 311 -6.89 25.86 -5.98
CA THR A 311 -5.46 25.87 -6.30
C THR A 311 -5.13 26.94 -7.34
N LEU A 312 -5.86 26.99 -8.44
CA LEU A 312 -5.66 27.95 -9.51
C LEU A 312 -6.04 29.36 -9.05
N GLY A 313 -7.19 29.52 -8.39
CA GLY A 313 -7.68 30.83 -7.90
C GLY A 313 -6.75 31.46 -6.88
N VAL A 314 -6.31 30.69 -5.86
CA VAL A 314 -5.35 31.19 -4.86
C VAL A 314 -3.98 31.43 -5.48
N GLY A 315 -3.54 30.53 -6.38
CA GLY A 315 -2.27 30.69 -7.12
C GLY A 315 -2.25 32.00 -7.91
N MET A 316 -3.28 32.25 -8.71
CA MET A 316 -3.39 33.50 -9.49
C MET A 316 -3.50 34.73 -8.59
N ALA A 317 -4.30 34.68 -7.52
CA ALA A 317 -4.44 35.78 -6.56
C ALA A 317 -3.12 36.15 -5.87
N LYS A 318 -2.22 35.18 -5.68
CA LYS A 318 -0.89 35.40 -5.08
C LYS A 318 0.20 35.69 -6.13
N GLY A 319 -0.15 35.81 -7.42
CA GLY A 319 0.81 36.10 -8.48
C GLY A 319 1.73 34.92 -8.83
N VAL A 320 1.33 33.69 -8.48
CA VAL A 320 2.06 32.49 -8.87
C VAL A 320 1.95 32.31 -10.38
N LYS A 321 3.06 32.02 -11.04
CA LYS A 321 3.09 31.68 -12.47
C LYS A 321 2.56 30.26 -12.69
N VAL A 322 1.24 30.15 -12.63
CA VAL A 322 0.53 28.86 -12.52
C VAL A 322 0.93 27.86 -13.59
N TYR A 323 1.06 28.30 -14.86
CA TYR A 323 1.45 27.41 -15.96
C TYR A 323 2.89 26.93 -15.83
N GLU A 324 3.82 27.83 -15.49
CA GLU A 324 5.23 27.49 -15.36
C GLU A 324 5.45 26.50 -14.20
N GLU A 325 4.84 26.76 -13.04
CA GLU A 325 4.92 25.89 -11.88
C GLU A 325 4.22 24.54 -12.13
N PHE A 326 3.09 24.54 -12.85
CA PHE A 326 2.45 23.30 -13.27
C PHE A 326 3.38 22.45 -14.13
N VAL A 327 4.02 23.05 -15.16
CA VAL A 327 4.95 22.32 -16.04
C VAL A 327 6.15 21.78 -15.25
N GLU A 328 6.66 22.53 -14.30
CA GLU A 328 7.78 22.06 -13.47
C GLU A 328 7.38 20.86 -12.57
N GLY A 329 6.21 20.91 -11.96
CA GLY A 329 5.66 19.76 -11.21
C GLY A 329 5.33 18.58 -12.14
N ALA A 330 4.89 18.84 -13.35
CA ALA A 330 4.62 17.82 -14.37
C ALA A 330 5.88 17.00 -14.73
N LYS A 331 7.05 17.63 -14.81
CA LYS A 331 8.33 16.95 -15.03
C LYS A 331 8.65 15.95 -13.91
N GLU A 332 8.36 16.31 -12.64
CA GLU A 332 8.50 15.40 -11.50
C GLU A 332 7.56 14.20 -11.65
N GLY A 333 6.35 14.41 -12.19
CA GLY A 333 5.36 13.35 -12.44
C GLY A 333 5.89 12.27 -13.37
N PHE A 334 6.57 12.65 -14.43
CA PHE A 334 7.20 11.71 -15.35
C PHE A 334 8.33 10.92 -14.66
N ALA A 335 9.18 11.60 -13.89
CA ALA A 335 10.25 10.95 -13.14
C ALA A 335 9.73 9.93 -12.13
N VAL A 336 8.60 10.22 -11.46
CA VAL A 336 7.95 9.27 -10.54
C VAL A 336 7.39 8.07 -11.31
N ALA A 337 6.71 8.29 -12.43
CA ALA A 337 6.17 7.21 -13.26
C ALA A 337 7.27 6.25 -13.73
N THR A 338 8.37 6.76 -14.26
CA THR A 338 9.50 5.92 -14.69
C THR A 338 10.14 5.16 -13.53
N ARG A 339 10.22 5.74 -12.35
CA ARG A 339 10.74 5.09 -11.13
C ARG A 339 9.87 3.92 -10.67
N ILE A 340 8.55 4.00 -10.87
CA ILE A 340 7.60 2.96 -10.43
C ILE A 340 7.60 1.77 -11.39
N MET A 341 7.86 1.96 -12.68
CA MET A 341 7.80 0.90 -13.71
C MET A 341 8.54 -0.40 -13.33
N PRO A 342 9.81 -0.39 -12.91
CA PRO A 342 10.53 -1.63 -12.58
C PRO A 342 9.87 -2.40 -11.42
N PHE A 343 9.33 -1.69 -10.44
CA PHE A 343 8.63 -2.29 -9.30
C PHE A 343 7.30 -2.92 -9.72
N LEU A 344 6.56 -2.28 -10.63
CA LEU A 344 5.33 -2.85 -11.20
C LEU A 344 5.62 -4.12 -11.96
N VAL A 345 6.64 -4.12 -12.83
CA VAL A 345 7.05 -5.32 -13.58
C VAL A 345 7.43 -6.44 -12.64
N ALA A 346 8.30 -6.17 -11.66
CA ALA A 346 8.76 -7.19 -10.71
C ALA A 346 7.59 -7.79 -9.89
N MET A 347 6.70 -6.96 -9.39
CA MET A 347 5.58 -7.42 -8.56
C MET A 347 4.51 -8.13 -9.37
N LEU A 348 4.14 -7.61 -10.54
CA LEU A 348 3.15 -8.25 -11.40
C LEU A 348 3.64 -9.58 -11.98
N ALA A 349 4.94 -9.69 -12.27
CA ALA A 349 5.54 -10.97 -12.65
C ALA A 349 5.47 -11.99 -11.50
N ALA A 350 5.80 -11.60 -10.28
CA ALA A 350 5.71 -12.48 -9.11
C ALA A 350 4.26 -12.91 -8.82
N LEU A 351 3.32 -11.97 -8.88
CA LEU A 351 1.89 -12.25 -8.72
C LEU A 351 1.35 -13.13 -9.84
N ALA A 352 1.84 -12.96 -11.09
CA ALA A 352 1.46 -13.82 -12.21
C ALA A 352 1.87 -15.28 -11.96
N VAL A 353 3.10 -15.51 -11.48
CA VAL A 353 3.58 -16.83 -11.09
C VAL A 353 2.71 -17.41 -9.97
N PHE A 354 2.48 -16.63 -8.92
CA PHE A 354 1.71 -17.06 -7.76
C PHE A 354 0.23 -17.38 -8.10
N ASN A 355 -0.38 -16.58 -8.97
CA ASN A 355 -1.76 -16.80 -9.45
C ASN A 355 -1.85 -18.01 -10.40
N SER A 356 -0.98 -18.04 -11.44
CA SER A 356 -1.01 -19.11 -12.45
C SER A 356 -0.64 -20.48 -11.88
N SER A 357 0.11 -20.51 -10.78
CA SER A 357 0.43 -21.73 -10.04
C SER A 357 -0.71 -22.27 -9.19
N GLY A 358 -1.81 -21.52 -9.00
CA GLY A 358 -2.91 -21.90 -8.10
C GLY A 358 -2.62 -21.62 -6.60
N MET A 359 -1.45 -21.09 -6.25
CA MET A 359 -1.08 -20.82 -4.86
C MET A 359 -1.98 -19.77 -4.20
N LEU A 360 -2.47 -18.78 -4.97
CA LEU A 360 -3.42 -17.81 -4.44
C LEU A 360 -4.73 -18.49 -4.04
N LEU A 361 -5.25 -19.39 -4.86
CA LEU A 361 -6.47 -20.15 -4.57
C LEU A 361 -6.30 -21.06 -3.34
N LEU A 362 -5.12 -21.66 -3.20
CA LEU A 362 -4.80 -22.46 -2.01
C LEU A 362 -4.79 -21.60 -0.75
N LEU A 363 -4.17 -20.43 -0.81
CA LEU A 363 -4.12 -19.47 0.30
C LEU A 363 -5.52 -18.97 0.67
N GLU A 364 -6.33 -18.62 -0.33
CA GLU A 364 -7.73 -18.24 -0.16
C GLU A 364 -8.54 -19.35 0.50
N TYR A 365 -8.39 -20.59 0.03
CA TYR A 365 -9.08 -21.75 0.60
C TYR A 365 -8.71 -21.96 2.08
N LEU A 366 -7.43 -21.87 2.41
CA LEU A 366 -6.93 -22.07 3.77
C LEU A 366 -7.42 -21.00 4.74
N LEU A 367 -7.48 -19.74 4.30
CA LEU A 367 -7.84 -18.60 5.15
C LEU A 367 -9.35 -18.28 5.12
N ARG A 368 -10.09 -18.84 4.18
CA ARG A 368 -11.53 -18.62 4.02
C ARG A 368 -12.35 -18.79 5.32
N PRO A 369 -12.15 -19.83 6.15
CA PRO A 369 -12.94 -19.97 7.39
C PRO A 369 -12.68 -18.82 8.37
N VAL A 370 -11.43 -18.36 8.49
CA VAL A 370 -11.07 -17.26 9.39
C VAL A 370 -11.58 -15.92 8.85
N LEU A 371 -11.38 -15.65 7.57
CA LEU A 371 -11.80 -14.41 6.91
C LEU A 371 -13.32 -14.34 6.79
N GLY A 372 -13.99 -15.47 6.55
CA GLY A 372 -15.45 -15.56 6.53
C GLY A 372 -16.09 -15.22 7.88
N PHE A 373 -15.47 -15.63 8.99
CA PHE A 373 -15.94 -15.29 10.33
C PHE A 373 -15.94 -13.78 10.60
N ILE A 374 -14.94 -13.05 10.11
CA ILE A 374 -14.85 -11.58 10.23
C ILE A 374 -15.51 -10.84 9.05
N GLY A 375 -16.09 -11.57 8.10
CA GLY A 375 -16.72 -10.99 6.92
C GLY A 375 -15.75 -10.25 5.97
N PHE A 376 -14.47 -10.60 5.96
CA PHE A 376 -13.46 -9.97 5.10
C PHE A 376 -13.43 -10.67 3.73
N PRO A 377 -13.51 -9.93 2.58
CA PRO A 377 -13.40 -10.54 1.26
C PRO A 377 -12.02 -11.17 1.06
N VAL A 378 -12.01 -12.45 0.74
CA VAL A 378 -10.75 -13.23 0.62
C VAL A 378 -9.89 -12.71 -0.52
N GLU A 379 -10.51 -12.21 -1.56
CA GLU A 379 -9.87 -11.62 -2.74
C GLU A 379 -9.03 -10.36 -2.40
N LEU A 380 -9.32 -9.68 -1.29
CA LEU A 380 -8.55 -8.55 -0.79
C LEU A 380 -7.38 -8.94 0.11
N LEU A 381 -7.24 -10.22 0.45
CA LEU A 381 -6.17 -10.70 1.32
C LEU A 381 -4.76 -10.34 0.82
N PRO A 382 -4.42 -10.53 -0.48
CA PRO A 382 -3.11 -10.12 -0.98
C PRO A 382 -2.85 -8.63 -0.76
N MET A 383 -3.88 -7.79 -0.93
CA MET A 383 -3.78 -6.35 -0.69
C MET A 383 -3.52 -6.04 0.78
N ALA A 384 -4.27 -6.69 1.69
CA ALA A 384 -4.12 -6.51 3.13
C ALA A 384 -2.74 -6.92 3.64
N LEU A 385 -2.15 -7.97 3.08
CA LEU A 385 -0.80 -8.41 3.44
C LEU A 385 0.30 -7.51 2.85
N MET A 386 0.13 -7.06 1.61
CA MET A 386 1.16 -6.29 0.92
C MET A 386 1.20 -4.81 1.35
N ARG A 387 0.07 -4.24 1.74
CA ARG A 387 -0.02 -2.80 2.04
C ARG A 387 0.90 -2.35 3.17
N PRO A 388 0.97 -3.01 4.34
CA PRO A 388 1.93 -2.65 5.40
C PRO A 388 3.39 -2.82 5.00
N LEU A 389 3.67 -3.75 4.06
CA LEU A 389 5.03 -4.18 3.71
C LEU A 389 5.67 -3.31 2.64
N THR A 390 4.90 -2.93 1.60
CA THR A 390 5.44 -2.24 0.42
C THR A 390 4.39 -1.45 -0.33
N GLY A 391 4.65 -0.16 -0.57
CA GLY A 391 3.78 0.72 -1.35
C GLY A 391 3.70 0.32 -2.83
N SER A 392 4.84 0.09 -3.48
CA SER A 392 4.88 -0.33 -4.89
C SER A 392 4.33 -1.74 -5.11
N GLY A 393 4.58 -2.66 -4.16
CA GLY A 393 4.02 -4.01 -4.22
C GLY A 393 2.50 -3.98 -4.09
N SER A 394 1.95 -3.20 -3.18
CA SER A 394 0.50 -3.06 -3.02
C SER A 394 -0.16 -2.38 -4.23
N LEU A 395 0.53 -1.50 -4.95
CA LEU A 395 0.05 -0.97 -6.23
C LEU A 395 -0.06 -2.06 -7.29
N GLY A 396 0.90 -2.98 -7.34
CA GLY A 396 0.82 -4.15 -8.22
C GLY A 396 -0.39 -5.02 -7.92
N VAL A 397 -0.65 -5.29 -6.63
CA VAL A 397 -1.83 -6.06 -6.19
C VAL A 397 -3.13 -5.31 -6.50
N LEU A 398 -3.20 -4.01 -6.21
CA LEU A 398 -4.36 -3.19 -6.56
C LEU A 398 -4.68 -3.32 -8.04
N ASN A 399 -3.67 -3.14 -8.88
CA ASN A 399 -3.85 -3.21 -10.31
C ASN A 399 -4.27 -4.60 -10.80
N ASP A 400 -3.72 -5.68 -10.22
CA ASP A 400 -4.15 -7.05 -10.52
C ASP A 400 -5.64 -7.24 -10.20
N ILE A 401 -6.12 -6.74 -9.05
CA ILE A 401 -7.54 -6.78 -8.68
C ILE A 401 -8.39 -5.96 -9.66
N LEU A 402 -7.93 -4.78 -10.05
CA LEU A 402 -8.68 -3.88 -10.95
C LEU A 402 -8.83 -4.45 -12.36
N LEU A 403 -7.83 -5.19 -12.86
CA LEU A 403 -7.81 -5.76 -14.20
C LEU A 403 -8.41 -7.16 -14.29
N ARG A 404 -8.73 -7.81 -13.18
CA ARG A 404 -9.41 -9.12 -13.19
C ARG A 404 -10.83 -8.96 -13.74
N PRO A 405 -11.21 -9.70 -14.80
CA PRO A 405 -12.56 -9.61 -15.36
C PRO A 405 -13.66 -10.02 -14.37
N GLU A 406 -13.34 -10.95 -13.45
CA GLU A 406 -14.24 -11.47 -12.43
C GLU A 406 -14.40 -10.54 -11.21
N SER A 407 -13.58 -9.51 -11.08
CA SER A 407 -13.68 -8.57 -9.96
C SER A 407 -14.91 -7.70 -10.08
N SER A 408 -15.80 -7.79 -9.10
CA SER A 408 -16.96 -6.89 -9.00
C SER A 408 -16.53 -5.43 -8.80
N GLU A 409 -17.39 -4.48 -9.17
CA GLU A 409 -17.12 -3.06 -8.93
C GLU A 409 -16.94 -2.77 -7.44
N LEU A 410 -17.74 -3.38 -6.58
CA LEU A 410 -17.58 -3.34 -5.13
C LEU A 410 -16.15 -3.71 -4.70
N LEU A 411 -15.60 -4.80 -5.25
CA LEU A 411 -14.25 -5.27 -4.91
C LEU A 411 -13.19 -4.27 -5.38
N LYS A 412 -13.33 -3.72 -6.59
CA LYS A 412 -12.43 -2.72 -7.16
C LYS A 412 -12.40 -1.43 -6.33
N TYR A 413 -13.56 -0.89 -5.99
CA TYR A 413 -13.65 0.29 -5.13
C TYR A 413 -13.09 0.02 -3.73
N THR A 414 -13.44 -1.11 -3.13
CA THR A 414 -12.95 -1.47 -1.79
C THR A 414 -11.42 -1.63 -1.76
N ALA A 415 -10.82 -2.25 -2.77
CA ALA A 415 -9.38 -2.35 -2.91
C ALA A 415 -8.71 -0.96 -3.02
N ALA A 416 -9.31 -0.06 -3.80
CA ALA A 416 -8.82 1.30 -3.96
C ALA A 416 -8.93 2.14 -2.67
N ILE A 417 -10.06 2.01 -1.93
CA ILE A 417 -10.24 2.64 -0.61
C ILE A 417 -9.21 2.07 0.38
N MET A 418 -9.02 0.75 0.40
CA MET A 418 -8.04 0.08 1.26
C MET A 418 -6.61 0.57 0.96
N TYR A 419 -6.26 0.72 -0.31
CA TYR A 419 -4.97 1.30 -0.70
C TYR A 419 -4.82 2.74 -0.19
N GLY A 420 -5.87 3.55 -0.30
CA GLY A 420 -5.88 4.95 0.12
C GLY A 420 -5.98 5.17 1.64
N SER A 421 -6.39 4.15 2.41
CA SER A 421 -6.69 4.28 3.85
C SER A 421 -5.51 4.02 4.78
N THR A 422 -4.39 3.51 4.29
CA THR A 422 -3.18 3.20 5.06
C THR A 422 -1.93 3.52 4.26
N GLU A 423 -0.78 3.60 4.92
CA GLU A 423 0.55 3.70 4.30
C GLU A 423 1.39 2.44 4.55
N THR A 424 2.61 2.44 4.04
CA THR A 424 3.54 1.31 4.14
C THR A 424 4.25 1.33 5.48
N THR A 425 3.66 0.74 6.51
CA THR A 425 4.12 0.80 7.90
C THR A 425 5.58 0.44 8.06
N PHE A 426 6.05 -0.67 7.48
CA PHE A 426 7.45 -1.09 7.61
C PHE A 426 8.43 -0.13 6.92
N TYR A 427 8.07 0.45 5.79
CA TYR A 427 8.90 1.45 5.11
C TYR A 427 9.02 2.73 5.95
N VAL A 428 7.90 3.23 6.46
CA VAL A 428 7.88 4.44 7.29
C VAL A 428 8.72 4.24 8.54
N LEU A 429 8.58 3.10 9.25
CA LEU A 429 9.41 2.74 10.40
C LEU A 429 10.90 2.74 10.06
N ALA A 430 11.28 2.07 8.97
CA ALA A 430 12.68 1.92 8.58
C ALA A 430 13.31 3.27 8.21
N VAL A 431 12.60 4.09 7.43
CA VAL A 431 13.12 5.36 6.93
C VAL A 431 13.19 6.42 8.04
N TYR A 432 12.13 6.57 8.82
CA TYR A 432 12.06 7.63 9.83
C TYR A 432 12.93 7.32 11.04
N PHE A 433 12.87 6.13 11.60
CA PHE A 433 13.74 5.75 12.72
C PHE A 433 15.20 5.54 12.28
N GLY A 434 15.41 4.97 11.09
CA GLY A 434 16.74 4.77 10.54
C GLY A 434 17.50 6.09 10.36
N SER A 435 16.82 7.15 9.92
CA SER A 435 17.44 8.47 9.69
C SER A 435 18.02 9.11 10.95
N VAL A 436 17.53 8.74 12.13
CA VAL A 436 17.94 9.30 13.43
C VAL A 436 18.61 8.28 14.36
N GLY A 437 18.95 7.09 13.83
CA GLY A 437 19.69 6.07 14.58
C GLY A 437 18.91 5.36 15.69
N ILE A 438 17.58 5.39 15.65
CA ILE A 438 16.73 4.64 16.58
C ILE A 438 16.82 3.14 16.27
N ARG A 439 17.24 2.35 17.25
CA ARG A 439 17.35 0.89 17.17
C ARG A 439 16.19 0.17 17.83
N ARG A 440 15.67 0.71 18.94
CA ARG A 440 14.51 0.16 19.70
C ARG A 440 13.25 0.96 19.38
N ILE A 441 12.42 0.40 18.53
CA ILE A 441 11.19 1.06 18.02
C ILE A 441 10.01 0.98 18.99
N ARG A 442 10.14 0.24 20.10
CA ARG A 442 9.12 0.04 21.13
C ARG A 442 7.76 -0.41 20.51
N HIS A 443 6.68 0.25 20.89
CA HIS A 443 5.31 -0.04 20.44
C HIS A 443 4.96 0.54 19.06
N ALA A 444 5.90 1.15 18.32
CA ALA A 444 5.59 1.80 17.05
C ALA A 444 5.03 0.82 16.00
N LEU A 445 5.64 -0.37 15.88
CA LEU A 445 5.17 -1.40 14.94
C LEU A 445 3.77 -1.91 15.33
N ALA A 446 3.55 -2.19 16.62
CA ALA A 446 2.25 -2.68 17.09
C ALA A 446 1.15 -1.63 16.85
N ALA A 447 1.41 -0.34 17.13
CA ALA A 447 0.46 0.73 16.88
C ALA A 447 0.15 0.92 15.38
N GLY A 448 1.19 0.89 14.52
CA GLY A 448 1.02 0.99 13.07
C GLY A 448 0.20 -0.16 12.50
N LEU A 449 0.57 -1.43 12.83
CA LEU A 449 -0.16 -2.59 12.32
C LEU A 449 -1.61 -2.67 12.84
N THR A 450 -1.88 -2.24 14.08
CA THR A 450 -3.27 -2.16 14.58
C THR A 450 -4.07 -1.11 13.79
N ALA A 451 -3.46 0.03 13.48
CA ALA A 451 -4.09 1.04 12.64
C ALA A 451 -4.35 0.53 11.22
N ASP A 452 -3.40 -0.21 10.63
CA ASP A 452 -3.57 -0.84 9.31
C ASP A 452 -4.75 -1.81 9.28
N VAL A 453 -4.85 -2.71 10.28
CA VAL A 453 -5.97 -3.66 10.39
C VAL A 453 -7.32 -2.95 10.48
N VAL A 454 -7.41 -1.90 11.32
CA VAL A 454 -8.64 -1.12 11.44
C VAL A 454 -8.95 -0.36 10.17
N GLY A 455 -7.95 0.27 9.53
CA GLY A 455 -8.11 0.99 8.27
C GLY A 455 -8.61 0.09 7.14
N MET A 456 -8.03 -1.10 7.01
CA MET A 456 -8.47 -2.11 6.03
C MET A 456 -9.87 -2.64 6.33
N GLY A 457 -10.19 -2.89 7.60
CA GLY A 457 -11.54 -3.28 8.03
C GLY A 457 -12.58 -2.20 7.73
N MET A 458 -12.25 -0.93 8.01
CA MET A 458 -13.13 0.21 7.68
C MET A 458 -13.30 0.38 6.17
N ALA A 459 -12.27 0.15 5.37
CA ALA A 459 -12.40 0.16 3.92
C ALA A 459 -13.41 -0.87 3.40
N VAL A 460 -13.41 -2.08 3.98
CA VAL A 460 -14.39 -3.14 3.65
C VAL A 460 -15.80 -2.75 4.09
N ILE A 461 -15.97 -2.23 5.31
CA ILE A 461 -17.28 -1.82 5.84
C ILE A 461 -17.86 -0.69 4.98
N ILE A 462 -17.08 0.37 4.76
CA ILE A 462 -17.51 1.54 3.99
C ILE A 462 -17.74 1.15 2.53
N GLY A 463 -16.88 0.32 1.94
CA GLY A 463 -17.06 -0.20 0.59
C GLY A 463 -18.40 -0.92 0.42
N ARG A 464 -18.73 -1.82 1.36
CA ARG A 464 -20.05 -2.50 1.35
C ARG A 464 -21.23 -1.56 1.53
N MET A 465 -21.12 -0.57 2.40
CA MET A 465 -22.22 0.38 2.63
C MET A 465 -22.53 1.24 1.40
N LEU A 466 -21.52 1.54 0.58
CA LEU A 466 -21.65 2.51 -0.50
C LEU A 466 -21.83 1.88 -1.88
N PHE A 467 -21.19 0.73 -2.10
CA PHE A 467 -21.09 0.12 -3.44
C PHE A 467 -21.72 -1.28 -3.52
N SER A 468 -22.39 -1.74 -2.44
CA SER A 468 -23.19 -2.98 -2.46
C SER A 468 -24.56 -2.74 -3.09
#